data_9e7dc79918a9643d515f86d1b05f1156
#
_entry.id   9e7dc79918a9643d515f86d1b05f1156
#
_cell.length_a   1.000
_cell.length_b   1.000
_cell.length_c   1.000
_cell.angle_alpha   90.00
_cell.angle_beta   90.00
_cell.angle_gamma   90.00
#
_symmetry.space_group_name_H-M   'P 1'
#
loop_
_entity.id
_entity.type
_entity.pdbx_description
1 polymer ?
#
loop_
_entity_poly.entity_id
_entity_poly.type
_entity_poly.pdbx_seq_one_letter_code
_entity_poly.pdbx_strand_id
1 'polypeptide(L)'
;MIKTITGWRIFFVLLIILHHVGLDQLDMMSLGVCYFFMSSGFLLALKYPFHQLDGKAYRAFAWKRVLRVYPLHWFTLALWLGAAALLGTLVIEPLTLGLNVTLLHCWSLSYPIYYSYVKVSWFLGVLLFCYLCYPLLAHWYLPLRLRHKLIVLAVLGLIAIVVLAGTDDYSRTALYVFPPMRLIDFLIGMTLPHVCRVARSLPVIGKSANGTDAELIAVAVLSATVMMHGSNPGVRPWSDTVIWWIPQALLIMVCYLYDGREGFIGKLMASRPLQWVGTVCFELFMLQGIAALVYNYLLAPALGHLGLARLGLDPYSLLPWMIIPLGILLAWIVNRLFTRPLNRLLFSR
;
A
#
# COMPACT_ATOMS: atom_id res chain seq x y z
N MET A 1 -15.59 8.48 5.81
CA MET A 1 -14.26 7.82 5.60
C MET A 1 -13.54 7.91 6.93
N ILE A 2 -13.02 6.82 7.45
CA ILE A 2 -12.32 6.75 8.74
C ILE A 2 -11.00 7.50 8.58
N LYS A 3 -10.89 8.67 9.22
CA LYS A 3 -9.74 9.59 9.04
C LYS A 3 -8.44 8.97 9.52
N THR A 4 -8.47 8.23 10.62
CA THR A 4 -7.31 7.56 11.19
C THR A 4 -6.71 6.53 10.23
N ILE A 5 -7.52 5.74 9.51
CA ILE A 5 -7.03 4.82 8.47
C ILE A 5 -6.33 5.59 7.34
N THR A 6 -6.82 6.76 6.95
CA THR A 6 -6.17 7.60 5.95
C THR A 6 -4.81 8.11 6.45
N GLY A 7 -4.74 8.58 7.69
CA GLY A 7 -3.48 9.03 8.30
C GLY A 7 -2.42 7.93 8.33
N TRP A 8 -2.78 6.73 8.75
CA TRP A 8 -1.88 5.58 8.73
C TRP A 8 -1.44 5.18 7.31
N ARG A 9 -2.30 5.30 6.30
CA ARG A 9 -1.89 5.11 4.90
C ARG A 9 -0.77 6.05 4.49
N ILE A 10 -0.85 7.32 4.88
CA ILE A 10 0.20 8.29 4.59
C ILE A 10 1.49 7.88 5.30
N PHE A 11 1.41 7.56 6.60
CA PHE A 11 2.56 7.09 7.37
C PHE A 11 3.27 5.93 6.66
N PHE A 12 2.51 4.91 6.21
CA PHE A 12 3.08 3.76 5.52
C PHE A 12 3.60 4.07 4.11
N VAL A 13 2.99 5.01 3.37
CA VAL A 13 3.58 5.48 2.10
C VAL A 13 4.93 6.14 2.34
N LEU A 14 5.04 6.97 3.38
CA LEU A 14 6.31 7.61 3.71
C LEU A 14 7.39 6.60 4.08
N LEU A 15 7.06 5.56 4.84
CA LEU A 15 7.99 4.46 5.12
C LEU A 15 8.47 3.75 3.85
N ILE A 16 7.56 3.46 2.91
CA ILE A 16 7.91 2.83 1.63
C ILE A 16 8.85 3.75 0.82
N ILE A 17 8.61 5.05 0.80
CA ILE A 17 9.47 6.01 0.10
C ILE A 17 10.86 6.06 0.75
N LEU A 18 10.94 6.12 2.08
CA LEU A 18 12.20 6.14 2.82
C LEU A 18 13.01 4.86 2.60
N HIS A 19 12.36 3.70 2.52
CA HIS A 19 13.00 2.45 2.14
C HIS A 19 13.66 2.54 0.75
N HIS A 20 12.94 3.06 -0.24
CA HIS A 20 13.45 3.16 -1.62
C HIS A 20 14.62 4.14 -1.78
N VAL A 21 14.85 5.03 -0.85
CA VAL A 21 16.03 5.94 -0.83
C VAL A 21 17.09 5.52 0.19
N GLY A 22 16.99 4.30 0.74
CA GLY A 22 18.01 3.71 1.60
C GLY A 22 18.03 4.19 3.04
N LEU A 23 16.99 4.90 3.51
CA LEU A 23 16.89 5.33 4.92
C LEU A 23 16.21 4.30 5.84
N ASP A 24 15.62 3.25 5.29
CA ASP A 24 14.98 2.20 6.07
C ASP A 24 15.97 1.07 6.40
N GLN A 25 16.67 1.20 7.51
CA GLN A 25 17.60 0.18 8.01
C GLN A 25 16.89 -1.07 8.54
N LEU A 26 15.59 -1.01 8.81
CA LEU A 26 14.79 -2.09 9.38
C LEU A 26 13.96 -2.85 8.34
N ASP A 27 14.07 -2.50 7.06
CA ASP A 27 13.32 -3.11 5.93
C ASP A 27 11.80 -3.19 6.17
N MET A 28 11.21 -2.05 6.55
CA MET A 28 9.79 -1.96 6.89
C MET A 28 8.85 -1.77 5.70
N MET A 29 9.34 -1.86 4.46
CA MET A 29 8.52 -1.67 3.26
C MET A 29 7.31 -2.62 3.22
N SER A 30 7.54 -3.89 3.54
CA SER A 30 6.52 -4.94 3.52
C SER A 30 5.38 -4.69 4.52
N LEU A 31 5.69 -4.07 5.66
CA LEU A 31 4.73 -3.59 6.65
C LEU A 31 3.71 -2.63 6.01
N GLY A 32 4.19 -1.64 5.25
CA GLY A 32 3.34 -0.66 4.58
C GLY A 32 2.45 -1.31 3.52
N VAL A 33 3.03 -2.21 2.71
CA VAL A 33 2.30 -2.93 1.65
C VAL A 33 1.18 -3.80 2.24
N CYS A 34 1.44 -4.56 3.30
CA CYS A 34 0.43 -5.36 4.01
C CYS A 34 -0.74 -4.48 4.49
N TYR A 35 -0.44 -3.31 5.08
CA TYR A 35 -1.47 -2.37 5.52
C TYR A 35 -2.39 -1.92 4.37
N PHE A 36 -1.82 -1.64 3.20
CA PHE A 36 -2.61 -1.19 2.04
C PHE A 36 -3.59 -2.25 1.55
N PHE A 37 -3.16 -3.51 1.42
CA PHE A 37 -4.05 -4.59 1.01
C PHE A 37 -5.12 -4.85 2.06
N MET A 38 -4.73 -4.95 3.33
CA MET A 38 -5.64 -5.23 4.44
C MET A 38 -6.66 -4.10 4.63
N SER A 39 -6.22 -2.83 4.65
CA SER A 39 -7.13 -1.68 4.76
C SER A 39 -8.04 -1.52 3.54
N SER A 40 -7.62 -1.97 2.35
CA SER A 40 -8.47 -1.96 1.15
C SER A 40 -9.56 -3.01 1.22
N GLY A 41 -9.24 -4.24 1.64
CA GLY A 41 -10.23 -5.30 1.89
C GLY A 41 -11.24 -4.88 2.96
N PHE A 42 -10.77 -4.30 4.06
CA PHE A 42 -11.60 -3.78 5.15
C PHE A 42 -12.61 -2.72 4.68
N LEU A 43 -12.13 -1.68 3.99
CA LEU A 43 -12.99 -0.57 3.54
C LEU A 43 -13.98 -1.01 2.46
N LEU A 44 -13.62 -1.96 1.60
CA LEU A 44 -14.54 -2.51 0.62
C LEU A 44 -15.62 -3.34 1.30
N ALA A 45 -15.28 -4.20 2.26
CA ALA A 45 -16.23 -5.01 2.99
C ALA A 45 -17.23 -4.18 3.81
N LEU A 46 -16.82 -2.99 4.28
CA LEU A 46 -17.73 -2.04 4.93
C LEU A 46 -18.69 -1.35 3.95
N LYS A 47 -18.21 -1.06 2.73
CA LYS A 47 -18.94 -0.16 1.81
C LYS A 47 -19.79 -0.91 0.78
N TYR A 48 -19.37 -2.10 0.34
CA TYR A 48 -19.97 -2.82 -0.79
C TYR A 48 -20.32 -4.28 -0.42
N PRO A 49 -21.43 -4.53 0.22
CA PRO A 49 -21.75 -5.89 0.73
C PRO A 49 -22.22 -6.89 -0.33
N PHE A 50 -22.25 -6.65 -1.61
CA PHE A 50 -22.62 -7.57 -2.71
C PHE A 50 -23.44 -8.81 -2.29
N HIS A 51 -24.65 -8.58 -1.76
CA HIS A 51 -25.53 -9.69 -1.32
C HIS A 51 -25.98 -10.58 -2.48
N GLN A 52 -26.05 -10.02 -3.68
CA GLN A 52 -26.35 -10.75 -4.91
C GLN A 52 -25.26 -10.50 -5.94
N LEU A 53 -24.82 -11.55 -6.63
CA LEU A 53 -23.86 -11.48 -7.71
C LEU A 53 -24.61 -11.17 -9.03
N ASP A 54 -24.85 -9.89 -9.27
CA ASP A 54 -25.39 -9.39 -10.55
C ASP A 54 -24.25 -9.03 -11.49
N GLY A 55 -24.25 -9.55 -12.70
CA GLY A 55 -23.24 -9.29 -13.71
C GLY A 55 -23.15 -7.82 -14.13
N LYS A 56 -24.26 -7.04 -14.07
CA LYS A 56 -24.27 -5.61 -14.32
C LYS A 56 -23.57 -4.84 -13.19
N ALA A 57 -23.91 -5.17 -11.95
CA ALA A 57 -23.27 -4.58 -10.77
C ALA A 57 -21.77 -4.94 -10.71
N TYR A 58 -21.42 -6.19 -11.03
CA TYR A 58 -20.01 -6.62 -11.12
C TYR A 58 -19.25 -5.78 -12.14
N ARG A 59 -19.73 -5.70 -13.40
CA ARG A 59 -19.07 -4.93 -14.47
C ARG A 59 -18.94 -3.45 -14.11
N ALA A 60 -19.99 -2.84 -13.54
CA ALA A 60 -19.94 -1.44 -13.11
C ALA A 60 -18.91 -1.21 -11.99
N PHE A 61 -18.82 -2.13 -11.04
CA PHE A 61 -17.80 -2.08 -9.97
C PHE A 61 -16.38 -2.24 -10.55
N ALA A 62 -16.15 -3.29 -11.34
CA ALA A 62 -14.85 -3.60 -11.95
C ALA A 62 -14.37 -2.43 -12.82
N TRP A 63 -15.24 -1.89 -13.66
CA TRP A 63 -14.92 -0.77 -14.55
C TRP A 63 -14.49 0.48 -13.75
N LYS A 64 -15.20 0.80 -12.66
CA LYS A 64 -14.80 1.92 -11.78
C LYS A 64 -13.40 1.71 -11.17
N ARG A 65 -12.99 0.47 -10.89
CA ARG A 65 -11.65 0.16 -10.35
C ARG A 65 -10.58 0.26 -11.43
N VAL A 66 -10.86 -0.27 -12.61
CA VAL A 66 -9.99 -0.13 -13.78
C VAL A 66 -9.72 1.34 -14.09
N LEU A 67 -10.79 2.14 -14.24
CA LEU A 67 -10.68 3.58 -14.51
C LEU A 67 -9.96 4.38 -13.40
N ARG A 68 -9.93 3.88 -12.17
CA ARG A 68 -9.21 4.52 -11.08
C ARG A 68 -7.72 4.21 -11.08
N VAL A 69 -7.30 3.05 -11.58
CA VAL A 69 -5.92 2.57 -11.51
C VAL A 69 -5.15 2.90 -12.78
N TYR A 70 -5.68 2.54 -13.95
CA TYR A 70 -4.95 2.61 -15.23
C TYR A 70 -4.49 4.01 -15.66
N PRO A 71 -5.30 5.07 -15.54
CA PRO A 71 -4.89 6.36 -16.08
C PRO A 71 -3.60 6.89 -15.42
N LEU A 72 -3.51 6.80 -14.09
CA LEU A 72 -2.31 7.23 -13.38
C LEU A 72 -1.13 6.28 -13.66
N HIS A 73 -1.39 4.97 -13.76
CA HIS A 73 -0.36 4.01 -14.13
C HIS A 73 0.24 4.31 -15.50
N TRP A 74 -0.57 4.47 -16.53
CA TRP A 74 -0.08 4.79 -17.87
C TRP A 74 0.62 6.14 -17.93
N PHE A 75 0.12 7.14 -17.21
CA PHE A 75 0.78 8.43 -17.08
C PHE A 75 2.19 8.30 -16.47
N THR A 76 2.32 7.57 -15.34
CA THR A 76 3.61 7.38 -14.70
C THR A 76 4.55 6.50 -15.53
N LEU A 77 4.04 5.49 -16.22
CA LEU A 77 4.82 4.68 -17.15
C LEU A 77 5.35 5.52 -18.32
N ALA A 78 4.51 6.38 -18.92
CA ALA A 78 4.93 7.29 -19.98
C ALA A 78 6.01 8.28 -19.51
N LEU A 79 5.85 8.85 -18.31
CA LEU A 79 6.86 9.72 -17.70
C LEU A 79 8.19 8.98 -17.51
N TRP A 80 8.13 7.74 -17.02
CA TRP A 80 9.33 6.94 -16.79
C TRP A 80 10.04 6.59 -18.10
N LEU A 81 9.29 6.13 -19.13
CA LEU A 81 9.84 5.83 -20.46
C LEU A 81 10.46 7.09 -21.10
N GLY A 82 9.78 8.23 -21.00
CA GLY A 82 10.30 9.51 -21.48
C GLY A 82 11.58 9.93 -20.78
N ALA A 83 11.63 9.81 -19.45
CA ALA A 83 12.84 10.11 -18.68
C ALA A 83 13.99 9.17 -19.06
N ALA A 84 13.75 7.86 -19.18
CA ALA A 84 14.74 6.89 -19.58
C ALA A 84 15.27 7.16 -21.02
N ALA A 85 14.40 7.58 -21.93
CA ALA A 85 14.80 7.98 -23.29
C ALA A 85 15.70 9.22 -23.28
N LEU A 86 15.34 10.26 -22.52
CA LEU A 86 16.13 11.49 -22.38
C LEU A 86 17.51 11.21 -21.76
N LEU A 87 17.59 10.26 -20.84
CA LEU A 87 18.83 9.86 -20.17
C LEU A 87 19.66 8.84 -20.97
N GLY A 88 19.18 8.38 -22.14
CA GLY A 88 19.85 7.36 -22.94
C GLY A 88 19.88 5.96 -22.32
N THR A 89 19.04 5.68 -21.34
CA THR A 89 18.98 4.42 -20.59
C THR A 89 17.76 3.56 -20.95
N LEU A 90 16.98 3.98 -21.96
CA LEU A 90 15.76 3.30 -22.36
C LEU A 90 16.08 1.96 -23.02
N VAL A 91 15.62 0.88 -22.40
CA VAL A 91 15.58 -0.47 -22.98
C VAL A 91 14.11 -0.89 -23.06
N ILE A 92 13.65 -1.19 -24.26
CA ILE A 92 12.28 -1.68 -24.51
C ILE A 92 12.35 -3.17 -24.84
N GLU A 93 11.75 -3.97 -23.99
CA GLU A 93 11.48 -5.38 -24.26
C GLU A 93 9.95 -5.51 -24.49
N PRO A 94 9.49 -5.90 -25.69
CA PRO A 94 8.07 -5.81 -26.04
C PRO A 94 7.15 -6.61 -25.12
N LEU A 95 7.56 -7.84 -24.72
CA LEU A 95 6.77 -8.67 -23.80
C LEU A 95 6.65 -8.01 -22.43
N THR A 96 7.77 -7.58 -21.87
CA THR A 96 7.82 -6.94 -20.54
C THR A 96 7.04 -5.62 -20.54
N LEU A 97 7.13 -4.82 -21.58
CA LEU A 97 6.34 -3.59 -21.72
C LEU A 97 4.84 -3.91 -21.82
N GLY A 98 4.45 -4.91 -22.62
CA GLY A 98 3.06 -5.36 -22.74
C GLY A 98 2.48 -5.81 -21.39
N LEU A 99 3.24 -6.59 -20.63
CA LEU A 99 2.86 -7.01 -19.29
C LEU A 99 2.75 -5.84 -18.30
N ASN A 100 3.62 -4.82 -18.42
CA ASN A 100 3.51 -3.60 -17.60
C ASN A 100 2.29 -2.76 -17.97
N VAL A 101 2.06 -2.50 -19.26
CA VAL A 101 0.89 -1.73 -19.74
C VAL A 101 -0.41 -2.35 -19.24
N THR A 102 -0.47 -3.69 -19.17
CA THR A 102 -1.65 -4.45 -18.73
C THR A 102 -1.68 -4.75 -17.23
N LEU A 103 -0.65 -4.34 -16.46
CA LEU A 103 -0.47 -4.66 -15.04
C LEU A 103 -0.40 -6.17 -14.75
N LEU A 104 -0.01 -6.99 -15.73
CA LEU A 104 0.14 -8.44 -15.57
C LEU A 104 1.57 -8.86 -15.20
N HIS A 105 2.54 -7.95 -15.18
CA HIS A 105 3.93 -8.22 -14.83
C HIS A 105 4.10 -8.79 -13.40
N CYS A 106 3.19 -8.48 -12.47
CA CYS A 106 3.19 -9.03 -11.11
C CYS A 106 2.84 -10.53 -11.03
N TRP A 107 2.40 -11.15 -12.14
CA TRP A 107 2.18 -12.60 -12.23
C TRP A 107 3.43 -13.36 -12.66
N SER A 108 4.46 -12.65 -13.12
CA SER A 108 5.75 -13.25 -13.42
C SER A 108 6.51 -13.56 -12.13
N LEU A 109 7.22 -14.68 -12.11
CA LEU A 109 8.15 -15.02 -11.03
C LEU A 109 9.58 -14.52 -11.32
N SER A 110 9.78 -13.84 -12.46
CA SER A 110 11.08 -13.32 -12.89
C SER A 110 11.29 -11.88 -12.39
N TYR A 111 12.35 -11.69 -11.59
CA TYR A 111 12.72 -10.38 -11.02
C TYR A 111 12.81 -9.26 -12.06
N PRO A 112 13.48 -9.42 -13.22
CA PRO A 112 13.54 -8.39 -14.26
C PRO A 112 12.17 -7.99 -14.81
N ILE A 113 11.16 -8.88 -14.74
CA ILE A 113 9.82 -8.62 -15.26
C ILE A 113 8.96 -7.93 -14.21
N TYR A 114 8.83 -8.47 -13.00
CA TYR A 114 7.90 -7.90 -12.02
C TYR A 114 8.35 -6.57 -11.43
N TYR A 115 9.65 -6.22 -11.49
CA TYR A 115 10.18 -4.91 -11.09
C TYR A 115 10.61 -4.03 -12.27
N SER A 116 10.15 -4.34 -13.50
CA SER A 116 10.49 -3.57 -14.70
C SER A 116 9.82 -2.18 -14.72
N TYR A 117 10.46 -1.25 -15.41
CA TYR A 117 10.02 0.14 -15.62
C TYR A 117 9.63 0.85 -14.32
N VAL A 118 8.34 1.00 -14.03
CA VAL A 118 7.86 1.62 -12.79
C VAL A 118 7.82 0.59 -11.67
N LYS A 119 8.92 0.44 -10.94
CA LYS A 119 9.11 -0.64 -9.95
C LYS A 119 7.94 -0.86 -8.99
N VAL A 120 7.25 0.21 -8.57
CA VAL A 120 6.12 0.11 -7.62
C VAL A 120 4.80 -0.29 -8.27
N SER A 121 4.73 -0.38 -9.60
CA SER A 121 3.47 -0.67 -10.32
C SER A 121 2.95 -2.09 -10.13
N TRP A 122 3.81 -3.04 -9.71
CA TRP A 122 3.35 -4.39 -9.33
C TRP A 122 2.25 -4.35 -8.28
N PHE A 123 2.34 -3.43 -7.32
CA PHE A 123 1.32 -3.23 -6.30
C PHE A 123 -0.06 -2.90 -6.91
N LEU A 124 -0.09 -2.10 -7.98
CA LEU A 124 -1.33 -1.76 -8.69
C LEU A 124 -1.94 -2.99 -9.38
N GLY A 125 -1.10 -3.82 -10.00
CA GLY A 125 -1.56 -5.07 -10.64
C GLY A 125 -2.20 -6.01 -9.62
N VAL A 126 -1.56 -6.19 -8.48
CA VAL A 126 -2.09 -6.99 -7.37
C VAL A 126 -3.36 -6.37 -6.79
N LEU A 127 -3.38 -5.07 -6.56
CA LEU A 127 -4.55 -4.38 -6.01
C LEU A 127 -5.75 -4.47 -6.96
N LEU A 128 -5.50 -4.32 -8.26
CA LEU A 128 -6.52 -4.49 -9.28
C LEU A 128 -7.07 -5.92 -9.30
N PHE A 129 -6.20 -6.93 -9.20
CA PHE A 129 -6.62 -8.33 -9.05
C PHE A 129 -7.53 -8.53 -7.83
N CYS A 130 -7.14 -8.03 -6.66
CA CYS A 130 -7.96 -8.08 -5.45
C CYS A 130 -9.32 -7.39 -5.65
N TYR A 131 -9.34 -6.26 -6.35
CA TYR A 131 -10.58 -5.55 -6.67
C TYR A 131 -11.48 -6.33 -7.62
N LEU A 132 -10.92 -6.99 -8.63
CA LEU A 132 -11.69 -7.82 -9.56
C LEU A 132 -12.22 -9.08 -8.90
N CYS A 133 -11.47 -9.67 -7.97
CA CYS A 133 -11.95 -10.80 -7.16
C CYS A 133 -13.00 -10.39 -6.11
N TYR A 134 -13.02 -9.11 -5.69
CA TYR A 134 -13.81 -8.66 -4.55
C TYR A 134 -15.31 -8.98 -4.65
N PRO A 135 -16.04 -8.75 -5.77
CA PRO A 135 -17.48 -9.06 -5.82
C PRO A 135 -17.79 -10.54 -5.62
N LEU A 136 -16.95 -11.44 -6.15
CA LEU A 136 -17.05 -12.88 -5.93
C LEU A 136 -16.80 -13.22 -4.45
N LEU A 137 -15.71 -12.69 -3.88
CA LEU A 137 -15.39 -12.87 -2.47
C LEU A 137 -16.46 -12.26 -1.56
N ALA A 138 -17.02 -11.11 -1.92
CA ALA A 138 -18.09 -10.50 -1.14
C ALA A 138 -19.35 -11.37 -1.15
N HIS A 139 -19.68 -11.96 -2.28
CA HIS A 139 -20.84 -12.85 -2.39
C HIS A 139 -20.65 -14.16 -1.62
N TRP A 140 -19.51 -14.83 -1.77
CA TRP A 140 -19.29 -16.16 -1.20
C TRP A 140 -18.68 -16.13 0.21
N TYR A 141 -17.78 -15.21 0.49
CA TYR A 141 -16.99 -15.18 1.72
C TYR A 141 -17.61 -14.31 2.82
N LEU A 142 -18.16 -13.11 2.49
CA LEU A 142 -18.71 -12.23 3.52
C LEU A 142 -19.90 -12.83 4.30
N PRO A 143 -20.81 -13.63 3.72
CA PRO A 143 -21.92 -14.24 4.46
C PRO A 143 -21.49 -15.34 5.43
N LEU A 144 -20.27 -15.88 5.30
CA LEU A 144 -19.81 -16.97 6.17
C LEU A 144 -19.82 -16.55 7.65
N ARG A 145 -20.12 -17.50 8.54
CA ARG A 145 -19.94 -17.31 9.99
C ARG A 145 -18.47 -17.05 10.30
N LEU A 146 -18.19 -16.27 11.35
CA LEU A 146 -16.82 -15.88 11.71
C LEU A 146 -15.89 -17.09 11.83
N ARG A 147 -16.33 -18.17 12.46
CA ARG A 147 -15.54 -19.42 12.59
C ARG A 147 -15.06 -19.96 11.25
N HIS A 148 -15.91 -19.95 10.20
CA HIS A 148 -15.54 -20.46 8.89
C HIS A 148 -14.54 -19.52 8.19
N LYS A 149 -14.70 -18.20 8.35
CA LYS A 149 -13.71 -17.23 7.85
C LYS A 149 -12.35 -17.43 8.50
N LEU A 150 -12.32 -17.65 9.82
CA LEU A 150 -11.08 -17.92 10.55
C LEU A 150 -10.44 -19.25 10.13
N ILE A 151 -11.22 -20.29 9.87
CA ILE A 151 -10.72 -21.56 9.32
C ILE A 151 -10.10 -21.33 7.93
N VAL A 152 -10.78 -20.62 7.03
CA VAL A 152 -10.25 -20.29 5.70
C VAL A 152 -8.93 -19.52 5.82
N LEU A 153 -8.87 -18.49 6.67
CA LEU A 153 -7.65 -17.73 6.90
C LEU A 153 -6.53 -18.58 7.52
N ALA A 154 -6.85 -19.47 8.46
CA ALA A 154 -5.89 -20.38 9.05
C ALA A 154 -5.30 -21.36 8.03
N VAL A 155 -6.15 -21.93 7.17
CA VAL A 155 -5.69 -22.84 6.09
C VAL A 155 -4.83 -22.09 5.09
N LEU A 156 -5.26 -20.93 4.59
CA LEU A 156 -4.47 -20.12 3.67
C LEU A 156 -3.18 -19.63 4.30
N GLY A 157 -3.21 -19.25 5.57
CA GLY A 157 -2.05 -18.85 6.34
C GLY A 157 -1.05 -19.99 6.51
N LEU A 158 -1.53 -21.20 6.82
CA LEU A 158 -0.68 -22.38 6.90
C LEU A 158 -0.01 -22.70 5.55
N ILE A 159 -0.78 -22.64 4.45
CA ILE A 159 -0.24 -22.82 3.10
C ILE A 159 0.86 -21.77 2.83
N ALA A 160 0.59 -20.50 3.12
CA ALA A 160 1.58 -19.44 2.94
C ALA A 160 2.85 -19.69 3.77
N ILE A 161 2.71 -20.09 5.03
CA ILE A 161 3.81 -20.42 5.92
C ILE A 161 4.65 -21.60 5.35
N VAL A 162 4.01 -22.67 4.92
CA VAL A 162 4.70 -23.83 4.36
C VAL A 162 5.42 -23.47 3.06
N VAL A 163 4.77 -22.71 2.17
CA VAL A 163 5.38 -22.27 0.91
C VAL A 163 6.59 -21.36 1.17
N LEU A 164 6.46 -20.38 2.07
CA LEU A 164 7.58 -19.47 2.40
C LEU A 164 8.74 -20.20 3.10
N ALA A 165 8.44 -21.20 3.95
CA ALA A 165 9.49 -22.00 4.60
C ALA A 165 10.30 -22.85 3.63
N GLY A 166 9.65 -23.32 2.55
CA GLY A 166 10.28 -24.16 1.52
C GLY A 166 10.95 -23.39 0.39
N THR A 167 10.94 -22.05 0.41
CA THR A 167 11.44 -21.22 -0.69
C THR A 167 12.74 -20.49 -0.33
N ASP A 168 13.63 -20.30 -1.30
CA ASP A 168 14.84 -19.48 -1.18
C ASP A 168 14.52 -17.97 -1.19
N ASP A 169 15.52 -17.13 -0.88
CA ASP A 169 15.32 -15.67 -0.79
C ASP A 169 14.87 -15.04 -2.11
N TYR A 170 15.36 -15.53 -3.25
CA TYR A 170 14.99 -15.03 -4.57
C TYR A 170 13.52 -15.32 -4.87
N SER A 171 13.10 -16.56 -4.67
CA SER A 171 11.72 -17.00 -4.89
C SER A 171 10.74 -16.36 -3.89
N ARG A 172 11.19 -16.06 -2.65
CA ARG A 172 10.39 -15.29 -1.67
C ARG A 172 10.08 -13.89 -2.16
N THR A 173 11.04 -13.20 -2.78
CA THR A 173 10.79 -11.88 -3.36
C THR A 173 9.73 -11.95 -4.47
N ALA A 174 9.74 -13.00 -5.29
CA ALA A 174 8.70 -13.23 -6.28
C ALA A 174 7.33 -13.49 -5.62
N LEU A 175 7.29 -14.29 -4.56
CA LEU A 175 6.06 -14.54 -3.79
C LEU A 175 5.53 -13.29 -3.10
N TYR A 176 6.41 -12.37 -2.68
CA TYR A 176 6.03 -11.08 -2.12
C TYR A 176 5.17 -10.25 -3.07
N VAL A 177 5.46 -10.24 -4.37
CA VAL A 177 4.70 -9.50 -5.38
C VAL A 177 3.56 -10.32 -6.00
N PHE A 178 3.47 -11.62 -5.69
CA PHE A 178 2.53 -12.53 -6.34
C PHE A 178 1.08 -12.31 -5.88
N PRO A 179 0.13 -12.08 -6.80
CA PRO A 179 -1.24 -11.69 -6.44
C PRO A 179 -1.97 -12.63 -5.48
N PRO A 180 -1.90 -13.97 -5.58
CA PRO A 180 -2.56 -14.87 -4.61
C PRO A 180 -2.03 -14.73 -3.19
N MET A 181 -0.74 -14.45 -2.99
CA MET A 181 -0.17 -14.25 -1.65
C MET A 181 -0.72 -12.97 -1.01
N ARG A 182 -0.79 -11.88 -1.76
CA ARG A 182 -1.35 -10.61 -1.29
C ARG A 182 -2.86 -10.65 -1.10
N LEU A 183 -3.57 -11.57 -1.78
CA LEU A 183 -5.00 -11.78 -1.56
C LEU A 183 -5.30 -12.21 -0.11
N ILE A 184 -4.36 -12.88 0.57
CA ILE A 184 -4.52 -13.26 1.98
C ILE A 184 -4.61 -12.01 2.86
N ASP A 185 -3.72 -11.03 2.67
CA ASP A 185 -3.77 -9.74 3.39
C ASP A 185 -5.13 -9.06 3.19
N PHE A 186 -5.61 -9.08 1.95
CA PHE A 186 -6.89 -8.48 1.58
C PHE A 186 -8.08 -9.22 2.22
N LEU A 187 -8.06 -10.57 2.28
CA LEU A 187 -9.08 -11.39 2.93
C LEU A 187 -9.11 -11.20 4.46
N ILE A 188 -7.93 -11.06 5.09
CA ILE A 188 -7.85 -10.68 6.50
C ILE A 188 -8.60 -9.36 6.68
N GLY A 189 -8.29 -8.35 5.85
CA GLY A 189 -8.99 -7.07 5.87
C GLY A 189 -10.51 -7.22 5.72
N MET A 190 -10.98 -8.03 4.77
CA MET A 190 -12.42 -8.31 4.57
C MET A 190 -13.09 -8.97 5.79
N THR A 191 -12.32 -9.66 6.64
CA THR A 191 -12.85 -10.33 7.84
C THR A 191 -13.03 -9.36 9.01
N LEU A 192 -12.17 -8.32 9.12
CA LEU A 192 -12.14 -7.41 10.26
C LEU A 192 -13.48 -6.73 10.59
N PRO A 193 -14.35 -6.33 9.64
CA PRO A 193 -15.66 -5.76 10.00
C PRO A 193 -16.51 -6.73 10.84
N HIS A 194 -16.41 -8.04 10.57
CA HIS A 194 -17.11 -9.05 11.37
C HIS A 194 -16.47 -9.19 12.76
N VAL A 195 -15.13 -9.25 12.83
CA VAL A 195 -14.40 -9.28 14.11
C VAL A 195 -14.71 -8.05 14.95
N CYS A 196 -14.69 -6.85 14.37
CA CYS A 196 -15.03 -5.62 15.05
C CYS A 196 -16.47 -5.59 15.59
N ARG A 197 -17.42 -6.20 14.86
CA ARG A 197 -18.81 -6.32 15.33
C ARG A 197 -18.89 -7.17 16.59
N VAL A 198 -18.19 -8.31 16.62
CA VAL A 198 -18.10 -9.16 17.82
C VAL A 198 -17.35 -8.44 18.94
N ALA A 199 -16.24 -7.77 18.64
CA ALA A 199 -15.46 -7.04 19.64
C ALA A 199 -16.27 -5.92 20.31
N ARG A 200 -17.14 -5.22 19.59
CA ARG A 200 -18.03 -4.18 20.15
C ARG A 200 -19.02 -4.71 21.20
N SER A 201 -19.35 -5.98 21.17
CA SER A 201 -20.21 -6.60 22.22
C SER A 201 -19.46 -6.86 23.52
N LEU A 202 -18.13 -6.74 23.55
CA LEU A 202 -17.33 -6.93 24.75
C LEU A 202 -17.41 -5.71 25.68
N PRO A 203 -17.70 -5.88 26.97
CA PRO A 203 -17.87 -4.77 27.92
C PRO A 203 -16.67 -3.81 28.01
N VAL A 204 -15.46 -4.33 27.81
CA VAL A 204 -14.20 -3.57 27.89
C VAL A 204 -14.13 -2.47 26.83
N ILE A 205 -14.55 -2.78 25.58
CA ILE A 205 -14.49 -1.81 24.47
C ILE A 205 -15.60 -0.76 24.58
N GLY A 206 -16.77 -1.14 25.10
CA GLY A 206 -17.90 -0.22 25.27
C GLY A 206 -17.72 0.81 26.40
N LYS A 207 -16.91 0.50 27.40
CA LYS A 207 -16.70 1.34 28.61
C LYS A 207 -15.53 2.32 28.49
N SER A 208 -14.60 2.13 27.55
CA SER A 208 -13.46 3.03 27.37
C SER A 208 -13.92 4.41 26.87
N ALA A 209 -13.58 5.46 27.58
CA ALA A 209 -13.98 6.84 27.25
C ALA A 209 -13.25 7.35 25.99
N ASN A 210 -12.02 6.90 25.73
CA ASN A 210 -11.24 7.26 24.53
C ASN A 210 -10.37 6.07 24.09
N GLY A 211 -9.80 6.18 22.88
CA GLY A 211 -9.01 5.12 22.26
C GLY A 211 -7.54 5.08 22.66
N THR A 212 -7.06 5.91 23.59
CA THR A 212 -5.61 6.07 23.83
C THR A 212 -4.94 4.76 24.24
N ASP A 213 -5.52 4.02 25.19
CA ASP A 213 -4.92 2.76 25.65
C ASP A 213 -4.89 1.71 24.53
N ALA A 214 -5.98 1.61 23.76
CA ALA A 214 -6.06 0.70 22.63
C ALA A 214 -5.06 1.06 21.53
N GLU A 215 -4.88 2.36 21.25
CA GLU A 215 -3.88 2.88 20.30
C GLU A 215 -2.46 2.57 20.76
N LEU A 216 -2.16 2.79 22.03
CA LEU A 216 -0.84 2.47 22.61
C LEU A 216 -0.54 0.98 22.54
N ILE A 217 -1.52 0.11 22.85
CA ILE A 217 -1.36 -1.34 22.71
C ILE A 217 -1.11 -1.71 21.24
N ALA A 218 -1.89 -1.19 20.31
CA ALA A 218 -1.73 -1.49 18.88
C ALA A 218 -0.35 -1.05 18.35
N VAL A 219 0.11 0.14 18.75
CA VAL A 219 1.43 0.66 18.37
C VAL A 219 2.54 -0.11 19.08
N ALA A 220 2.37 -0.48 20.34
CA ALA A 220 3.36 -1.29 21.05
C ALA A 220 3.54 -2.68 20.43
N VAL A 221 2.43 -3.35 20.04
CA VAL A 221 2.48 -4.63 19.31
C VAL A 221 3.18 -4.46 17.97
N LEU A 222 2.85 -3.40 17.22
CA LEU A 222 3.49 -3.10 15.94
C LEU A 222 4.99 -2.86 16.12
N SER A 223 5.39 -2.02 17.09
CA SER A 223 6.79 -1.71 17.38
C SER A 223 7.57 -2.94 17.85
N ALA A 224 6.99 -3.77 18.70
CA ALA A 224 7.60 -5.03 19.14
C ALA A 224 7.84 -5.97 17.95
N THR A 225 6.89 -6.04 17.00
CA THR A 225 7.05 -6.86 15.79
C THR A 225 8.16 -6.31 14.89
N VAL A 226 8.27 -4.97 14.74
CA VAL A 226 9.36 -4.31 14.00
C VAL A 226 10.71 -4.61 14.65
N MET A 227 10.81 -4.50 15.97
CA MET A 227 12.04 -4.82 16.70
C MET A 227 12.43 -6.30 16.54
N MET A 228 11.46 -7.21 16.63
CA MET A 228 11.67 -8.64 16.43
C MET A 228 12.17 -8.92 15.00
N HIS A 229 11.59 -8.25 13.99
CA HIS A 229 12.03 -8.37 12.59
C HIS A 229 13.47 -7.89 12.42
N GLY A 230 13.83 -6.72 12.96
CA GLY A 230 15.17 -6.15 12.83
C GLY A 230 16.25 -6.90 13.58
N SER A 231 15.92 -7.54 14.71
CA SER A 231 16.88 -8.21 15.59
C SER A 231 17.07 -9.71 15.33
N ASN A 232 16.16 -10.36 14.58
CA ASN A 232 16.16 -11.82 14.42
C ASN A 232 16.15 -12.24 12.95
N PRO A 233 17.32 -12.67 12.40
CA PRO A 233 17.40 -13.17 11.02
C PRO A 233 16.47 -14.35 10.73
N GLY A 234 16.13 -15.17 11.72
CA GLY A 234 15.19 -16.29 11.57
C GLY A 234 13.76 -15.88 11.25
N VAL A 235 13.41 -14.61 11.46
CA VAL A 235 12.08 -14.06 11.13
C VAL A 235 11.99 -13.59 9.68
N ARG A 236 13.13 -13.37 9.00
CA ARG A 236 13.17 -12.86 7.61
C ARG A 236 12.26 -13.60 6.62
N PRO A 237 12.15 -14.95 6.64
CA PRO A 237 11.26 -15.66 5.71
C PRO A 237 9.79 -15.25 5.83
N TRP A 238 9.39 -14.74 6.99
CA TRP A 238 8.01 -14.37 7.32
C TRP A 238 7.75 -12.85 7.21
N SER A 239 8.82 -12.06 7.08
CA SER A 239 8.79 -10.60 7.14
C SER A 239 8.07 -9.93 5.97
N ASP A 240 7.95 -10.63 4.86
CA ASP A 240 7.27 -10.07 3.68
C ASP A 240 5.75 -10.11 3.80
N THR A 241 5.19 -10.93 4.71
CA THR A 241 3.74 -11.08 4.85
C THR A 241 3.29 -11.37 6.28
N VAL A 242 3.58 -12.58 6.76
CA VAL A 242 2.90 -13.26 7.87
C VAL A 242 3.01 -12.51 9.19
N ILE A 243 4.20 -11.99 9.53
CA ILE A 243 4.45 -11.33 10.81
C ILE A 243 3.62 -10.05 10.97
N TRP A 244 3.22 -9.40 9.86
CA TRP A 244 2.48 -8.15 9.86
C TRP A 244 0.97 -8.34 10.00
N TRP A 245 0.43 -9.55 9.84
CA TRP A 245 -1.02 -9.77 9.82
C TRP A 245 -1.70 -9.36 11.13
N ILE A 246 -1.17 -9.80 12.27
CA ILE A 246 -1.77 -9.50 13.58
C ILE A 246 -1.63 -8.01 13.94
N PRO A 247 -0.43 -7.40 13.92
CA PRO A 247 -0.31 -5.99 14.28
C PRO A 247 -1.09 -5.05 13.36
N GLN A 248 -1.14 -5.34 12.06
CA GLN A 248 -1.92 -4.52 11.13
C GLN A 248 -3.43 -4.69 11.30
N ALA A 249 -3.89 -5.92 11.54
CA ALA A 249 -5.29 -6.17 11.85
C ALA A 249 -5.72 -5.42 13.12
N LEU A 250 -4.90 -5.50 14.18
CA LEU A 250 -5.16 -4.79 15.42
C LEU A 250 -5.22 -3.28 15.21
N LEU A 251 -4.26 -2.71 14.47
CA LEU A 251 -4.22 -1.28 14.17
C LEU A 251 -5.47 -0.81 13.42
N ILE A 252 -5.90 -1.54 12.38
CA ILE A 252 -7.11 -1.22 11.60
C ILE A 252 -8.36 -1.35 12.48
N MET A 253 -8.42 -2.38 13.33
CA MET A 253 -9.55 -2.57 14.25
C MET A 253 -9.66 -1.41 15.25
N VAL A 254 -8.55 -0.97 15.85
CA VAL A 254 -8.53 0.16 16.79
C VAL A 254 -8.99 1.43 16.08
N CYS A 255 -8.47 1.72 14.88
CA CYS A 255 -8.92 2.86 14.07
C CYS A 255 -10.43 2.88 13.82
N TYR A 256 -11.04 1.71 13.64
CA TYR A 256 -12.48 1.61 13.38
C TYR A 256 -13.33 1.59 14.66
N LEU A 257 -12.89 0.89 15.69
CA LEU A 257 -13.65 0.75 16.95
C LEU A 257 -13.75 2.08 17.71
N TYR A 258 -12.72 2.92 17.57
CA TYR A 258 -12.64 4.22 18.24
C TYR A 258 -12.81 5.41 17.29
N ASP A 259 -13.34 5.21 16.07
CA ASP A 259 -13.70 6.32 15.16
C ASP A 259 -14.69 7.27 15.84
N GLY A 260 -14.33 8.56 15.94
CA GLY A 260 -15.07 9.59 16.72
C GLY A 260 -14.74 9.61 18.23
N ARG A 261 -13.90 8.71 18.74
CA ARG A 261 -13.41 8.66 20.13
C ARG A 261 -11.90 8.41 20.16
N GLU A 262 -11.21 8.97 19.18
CA GLU A 262 -9.78 8.76 18.98
C GLU A 262 -8.98 9.22 20.20
N GLY A 263 -7.93 8.49 20.51
CA GLY A 263 -6.91 8.85 21.45
C GLY A 263 -5.92 9.87 20.87
N PHE A 264 -4.77 10.01 21.51
CA PHE A 264 -3.74 10.95 21.09
C PHE A 264 -3.20 10.66 19.69
N ILE A 265 -2.85 9.40 19.40
CA ILE A 265 -2.27 8.98 18.11
C ILE A 265 -3.33 9.09 17.01
N GLY A 266 -4.56 8.65 17.28
CA GLY A 266 -5.66 8.74 16.32
C GLY A 266 -6.00 10.18 15.95
N LYS A 267 -5.99 11.11 16.91
CA LYS A 267 -6.16 12.54 16.64
C LYS A 267 -5.05 13.10 15.77
N LEU A 268 -3.80 12.68 16.00
CA LEU A 268 -2.68 13.05 15.14
C LEU A 268 -2.90 12.52 13.71
N MET A 269 -3.25 11.24 13.56
CA MET A 269 -3.53 10.62 12.25
C MET A 269 -4.74 11.24 11.55
N ALA A 270 -5.73 11.73 12.30
CA ALA A 270 -6.91 12.43 11.77
C ALA A 270 -6.67 13.93 11.51
N SER A 271 -5.47 14.46 11.78
CA SER A 271 -5.13 15.89 11.65
C SER A 271 -5.29 16.42 10.22
N ARG A 272 -5.61 17.71 10.09
CA ARG A 272 -5.81 18.35 8.78
C ARG A 272 -4.63 18.21 7.82
N PRO A 273 -3.36 18.39 8.24
CA PRO A 273 -2.22 18.23 7.34
C PRO A 273 -2.13 16.81 6.75
N LEU A 274 -2.26 15.77 7.60
CA LEU A 274 -2.22 14.39 7.13
C LEU A 274 -3.41 14.08 6.21
N GLN A 275 -4.62 14.56 6.53
CA GLN A 275 -5.78 14.35 5.65
C GLN A 275 -5.59 15.05 4.29
N TRP A 276 -4.92 16.20 4.25
CA TRP A 276 -4.58 16.89 2.99
C TRP A 276 -3.59 16.06 2.16
N VAL A 277 -2.47 15.59 2.73
CA VAL A 277 -1.55 14.68 2.03
C VAL A 277 -2.28 13.41 1.58
N GLY A 278 -3.23 12.91 2.37
CA GLY A 278 -4.07 11.76 2.03
C GLY A 278 -4.84 11.91 0.72
N THR A 279 -5.13 13.13 0.30
CA THR A 279 -5.79 13.38 -1.00
C THR A 279 -4.91 13.11 -2.22
N VAL A 280 -3.59 13.08 -2.04
CA VAL A 280 -2.56 12.85 -3.07
C VAL A 280 -1.71 11.60 -2.81
N CYS A 281 -2.13 10.78 -1.84
CA CYS A 281 -1.36 9.62 -1.39
C CYS A 281 -1.10 8.60 -2.51
N PHE A 282 -2.03 8.44 -3.44
CA PHE A 282 -1.90 7.51 -4.56
C PHE A 282 -0.89 8.02 -5.59
N GLU A 283 -0.95 9.30 -5.93
CA GLU A 283 0.03 9.94 -6.80
C GLU A 283 1.42 9.95 -6.16
N LEU A 284 1.50 10.24 -4.86
CA LEU A 284 2.75 10.23 -4.10
C LEU A 284 3.43 8.86 -4.17
N PHE A 285 2.67 7.78 -3.97
CA PHE A 285 3.16 6.42 -4.08
C PHE A 285 3.67 6.11 -5.50
N MET A 286 2.94 6.53 -6.54
CA MET A 286 3.30 6.22 -7.92
C MET A 286 4.47 7.05 -8.47
N LEU A 287 4.60 8.29 -8.02
CA LEU A 287 5.59 9.24 -8.53
C LEU A 287 6.93 9.23 -7.78
N GLN A 288 7.10 8.40 -6.74
CA GLN A 288 8.32 8.41 -5.93
C GLN A 288 9.60 8.17 -6.76
N GLY A 289 9.56 7.27 -7.74
CA GLY A 289 10.70 7.03 -8.65
C GLY A 289 10.98 8.24 -9.55
N ILE A 290 9.93 8.90 -10.06
CA ILE A 290 10.06 10.13 -10.84
C ILE A 290 10.62 11.27 -9.96
N ALA A 291 10.17 11.38 -8.72
CA ALA A 291 10.71 12.37 -7.78
C ALA A 291 12.22 12.15 -7.54
N ALA A 292 12.66 10.91 -7.40
CA ALA A 292 14.09 10.59 -7.28
C ALA A 292 14.87 10.94 -8.56
N LEU A 293 14.32 10.69 -9.74
CA LEU A 293 14.94 11.10 -11.02
C LEU A 293 15.05 12.62 -11.12
N VAL A 294 13.96 13.34 -10.84
CA VAL A 294 13.95 14.83 -10.84
C VAL A 294 15.00 15.36 -9.86
N TYR A 295 15.09 14.78 -8.67
CA TYR A 295 16.11 15.19 -7.70
C TYR A 295 17.52 14.95 -8.23
N ASN A 296 17.84 13.73 -8.62
CA ASN A 296 19.20 13.33 -8.98
C ASN A 296 19.73 14.01 -10.26
N TYR A 297 18.86 14.23 -11.24
CA TYR A 297 19.29 14.76 -12.53
C TYR A 297 19.04 16.26 -12.73
N LEU A 298 18.19 16.89 -11.93
CA LEU A 298 17.90 18.31 -12.03
C LEU A 298 18.28 19.09 -10.79
N LEU A 299 17.80 18.67 -9.59
CA LEU A 299 17.97 19.48 -8.37
C LEU A 299 19.36 19.33 -7.77
N ALA A 300 19.89 18.12 -7.63
CA ALA A 300 21.21 17.92 -7.02
C ALA A 300 22.33 18.60 -7.82
N PRO A 301 22.40 18.52 -9.17
CA PRO A 301 23.34 19.29 -9.96
C PRO A 301 23.18 20.81 -9.79
N ALA A 302 21.92 21.31 -9.83
CA ALA A 302 21.64 22.74 -9.62
C ALA A 302 22.11 23.21 -8.25
N LEU A 303 21.87 22.45 -7.18
CA LEU A 303 22.38 22.75 -5.83
C LEU A 303 23.93 22.75 -5.79
N GLY A 304 24.57 21.83 -6.52
CA GLY A 304 26.02 21.81 -6.69
C GLY A 304 26.55 23.09 -7.33
N HIS A 305 25.91 23.54 -8.40
CA HIS A 305 26.26 24.83 -9.06
C HIS A 305 26.02 26.05 -8.17
N LEU A 306 25.03 26.00 -7.29
CA LEU A 306 24.79 27.07 -6.29
C LEU A 306 25.82 27.08 -5.16
N GLY A 307 26.79 26.18 -5.16
CA GLY A 307 27.91 26.18 -4.25
C GLY A 307 27.73 25.47 -2.93
N LEU A 308 26.71 24.58 -2.78
CA LEU A 308 26.54 23.75 -1.60
C LEU A 308 27.79 22.90 -1.29
N ALA A 309 28.49 22.44 -2.31
CA ALA A 309 29.77 21.74 -2.15
C ALA A 309 30.84 22.56 -1.44
N ARG A 310 30.84 23.91 -1.60
CA ARG A 310 31.73 24.81 -0.89
C ARG A 310 31.43 24.91 0.60
N LEU A 311 30.23 24.56 1.01
CA LEU A 311 29.80 24.48 2.41
C LEU A 311 30.04 23.10 3.02
N GLY A 312 30.72 22.19 2.31
CA GLY A 312 30.98 20.83 2.74
C GLY A 312 29.76 19.92 2.66
N LEU A 313 28.69 20.32 1.95
CA LEU A 313 27.46 19.53 1.78
C LEU A 313 27.45 18.86 0.40
N ASP A 314 27.37 17.54 0.35
CA ASP A 314 27.13 16.83 -0.89
C ASP A 314 25.64 16.94 -1.26
N PRO A 315 25.28 17.57 -2.41
CA PRO A 315 23.89 17.70 -2.82
C PRO A 315 23.17 16.34 -2.96
N TYR A 316 23.85 15.28 -3.37
CA TYR A 316 23.24 13.96 -3.54
C TYR A 316 22.89 13.29 -2.20
N SER A 317 23.62 13.59 -1.13
CA SER A 317 23.32 13.10 0.23
C SER A 317 22.03 13.68 0.81
N LEU A 318 21.47 14.73 0.21
CA LEU A 318 20.22 15.35 0.64
C LEU A 318 18.96 14.65 0.07
N LEU A 319 19.11 13.72 -0.89
CA LEU A 319 17.97 13.01 -1.47
C LEU A 319 16.99 12.47 -0.42
N PRO A 320 17.43 11.77 0.62
CA PRO A 320 16.49 11.19 1.61
C PRO A 320 15.61 12.22 2.31
N TRP A 321 16.09 13.43 2.48
CA TRP A 321 15.37 14.53 3.13
C TRP A 321 14.47 15.29 2.15
N MET A 322 14.87 15.37 0.89
CA MET A 322 14.17 16.13 -0.15
C MET A 322 13.12 15.31 -0.88
N ILE A 323 13.19 13.97 -0.85
CA ILE A 323 12.31 13.10 -1.61
C ILE A 323 10.84 13.24 -1.20
N ILE A 324 10.57 13.41 0.10
CA ILE A 324 9.20 13.53 0.62
C ILE A 324 8.59 14.87 0.20
N PRO A 325 9.18 16.05 0.48
CA PRO A 325 8.59 17.33 0.07
C PRO A 325 8.47 17.43 -1.47
N LEU A 326 9.47 16.97 -2.21
CA LEU A 326 9.42 16.95 -3.68
C LEU A 326 8.33 16.01 -4.19
N GLY A 327 8.24 14.80 -3.62
CA GLY A 327 7.20 13.83 -3.95
C GLY A 327 5.80 14.36 -3.69
N ILE A 328 5.56 15.02 -2.56
CA ILE A 328 4.27 15.65 -2.22
C ILE A 328 3.95 16.77 -3.22
N LEU A 329 4.94 17.61 -3.58
CA LEU A 329 4.76 18.67 -4.57
C LEU A 329 4.38 18.10 -5.95
N LEU A 330 5.11 17.12 -6.45
CA LEU A 330 4.81 16.47 -7.73
C LEU A 330 3.45 15.77 -7.70
N ALA A 331 3.14 15.06 -6.62
CA ALA A 331 1.85 14.41 -6.44
C ALA A 331 0.70 15.41 -6.42
N TRP A 332 0.86 16.57 -5.79
CA TRP A 332 -0.13 17.64 -5.79
C TRP A 332 -0.33 18.23 -7.21
N ILE A 333 0.77 18.48 -7.94
CA ILE A 333 0.71 18.99 -9.32
C ILE A 333 -0.05 18.00 -10.21
N VAL A 334 0.34 16.72 -10.20
CA VAL A 334 -0.29 15.66 -11.01
C VAL A 334 -1.74 15.45 -10.61
N ASN A 335 -2.04 15.46 -9.30
CA ASN A 335 -3.41 15.36 -8.84
C ASN A 335 -4.28 16.53 -9.34
N ARG A 336 -3.76 17.77 -9.31
CA ARG A 336 -4.52 18.95 -9.72
C ARG A 336 -4.70 19.05 -11.22
N LEU A 337 -3.65 18.74 -12.00
CA LEU A 337 -3.64 18.96 -13.46
C LEU A 337 -4.12 17.73 -14.26
N PHE A 338 -3.97 16.53 -13.71
CA PHE A 338 -4.31 15.29 -14.40
C PHE A 338 -5.39 14.48 -13.69
N THR A 339 -5.16 14.01 -12.45
CA THR A 339 -6.06 13.04 -11.81
C THR A 339 -7.43 13.62 -11.49
N ARG A 340 -7.52 14.82 -10.91
CA ARG A 340 -8.81 15.43 -10.55
C ARG A 340 -9.67 15.79 -11.77
N PRO A 341 -9.15 16.45 -12.83
CA PRO A 341 -9.92 16.71 -14.03
C PRO A 341 -10.42 15.41 -14.69
N LEU A 342 -9.54 14.41 -14.79
CA LEU A 342 -9.88 13.13 -15.37
C LEU A 342 -10.97 12.39 -14.58
N ASN A 343 -10.85 12.37 -13.25
CA ASN A 343 -11.88 11.76 -12.39
C ASN A 343 -13.24 12.46 -12.51
N ARG A 344 -13.26 13.78 -12.69
CA ARG A 344 -14.52 14.51 -12.97
C ARG A 344 -15.13 14.06 -14.28
N LEU A 345 -14.34 13.88 -15.34
CA LEU A 345 -14.83 13.40 -16.63
C LEU A 345 -15.34 11.94 -16.57
N LEU A 346 -14.62 11.06 -15.87
CA LEU A 346 -14.93 9.63 -15.81
C LEU A 346 -16.07 9.27 -14.84
N PHE A 347 -16.29 10.06 -13.79
CA PHE A 347 -17.23 9.74 -12.70
C PHE A 347 -18.33 10.80 -12.49
N SER A 348 -18.46 11.78 -13.38
CA SER A 348 -19.50 12.84 -13.32
C SER A 348 -20.89 12.39 -13.75
N ARG A 349 -21.10 11.07 -13.97
CA ARG A 349 -22.42 10.53 -14.34
C ARG A 349 -23.03 9.74 -13.18
#